data_a313094c569ce0f22415c82bf0eea162
#
_entry.id   a313094c569ce0f22415c82bf0eea162
#
_cell.length_a   1.000
_cell.length_b   1.000
_cell.length_c   1.000
_cell.angle_alpha   90.00
_cell.angle_beta   90.00
_cell.angle_gamma   90.00
#
_symmetry.space_group_name_H-M   'P 1'
#
loop_
_entity.id
_entity.type
_entity.pdbx_description
1 polymer ?
#
loop_
_entity_poly.entity_id
_entity_poly.type
_entity_poly.pdbx_seq_one_letter_code
_entity_poly.pdbx_strand_id
1 'polypeptide(L)'
;GEEIGDRVWDVGRAAVDAANYGINAAGRAVREGRQACQRQAEKAARAADGSGSAWARQFFARKPEPTPVENIRASAKKRHNAGVALLAVGITFAVIFGISAISCFGAAAMFAPSTLLGDAVATEGDVITQVFVAGGEAIGSFAMGAIWVSGWVFTAITALFGWMTAAGASRMRAGKKLNLYADMAEEFDYQKGLSLEMLADLTHQKKQKALKALRGYIHKGWLSAWLDEKDEKLYLTAEDYRAAQEARKAA
;
A
#
# COMPACT_ATOMS: atom_id res chain seq x y z
N GLY A 1 -34.40 4.55 24.66
CA GLY A 1 -33.20 5.35 24.24
C GLY A 1 -31.91 4.85 24.84
N GLU A 2 -31.90 4.39 26.10
CA GLU A 2 -30.69 3.93 26.82
C GLU A 2 -30.10 2.64 26.22
N GLU A 3 -30.93 1.67 25.83
CA GLU A 3 -30.48 0.37 25.32
C GLU A 3 -29.72 0.47 23.98
N ILE A 4 -30.01 1.47 23.17
CA ILE A 4 -29.31 1.70 21.89
C ILE A 4 -27.96 2.37 22.15
N GLY A 5 -27.88 3.28 23.11
CA GLY A 5 -26.64 3.94 23.51
C GLY A 5 -25.60 2.94 24.03
N ASP A 6 -26.01 2.03 24.90
CA ASP A 6 -25.14 0.99 25.46
C ASP A 6 -24.59 0.04 24.39
N ARG A 7 -25.43 -0.39 23.46
CA ARG A 7 -24.99 -1.25 22.35
C ARG A 7 -23.99 -0.56 21.40
N VAL A 8 -24.16 0.72 21.13
CA VAL A 8 -23.21 1.50 20.33
C VAL A 8 -21.88 1.66 21.06
N TRP A 9 -21.91 1.87 22.39
CA TRP A 9 -20.71 1.91 23.22
C TRP A 9 -19.96 0.58 23.26
N ASP A 10 -20.66 -0.54 23.37
CA ASP A 10 -20.05 -1.86 23.40
C ASP A 10 -19.41 -2.23 22.07
N VAL A 11 -20.05 -1.90 20.93
CA VAL A 11 -19.48 -2.09 19.60
C VAL A 11 -18.24 -1.19 19.39
N GLY A 12 -18.31 0.06 19.85
CA GLY A 12 -17.16 0.99 19.79
C GLY A 12 -15.98 0.49 20.63
N ARG A 13 -16.23 0.00 21.85
CA ARG A 13 -15.20 -0.56 22.71
C ARG A 13 -14.60 -1.84 22.11
N ALA A 14 -15.41 -2.74 21.60
CA ALA A 14 -14.96 -3.96 20.95
C ALA A 14 -14.09 -3.67 19.71
N ALA A 15 -14.41 -2.64 18.92
CA ALA A 15 -13.63 -2.21 17.77
C ALA A 15 -12.26 -1.63 18.19
N VAL A 16 -12.22 -0.82 19.27
CA VAL A 16 -10.97 -0.27 19.83
C VAL A 16 -10.09 -1.39 20.39
N ASP A 17 -10.68 -2.34 21.09
CA ASP A 17 -9.94 -3.50 21.65
C ASP A 17 -9.39 -4.40 20.54
N ALA A 18 -10.15 -4.64 19.50
CA ALA A 18 -9.68 -5.39 18.32
C ALA A 18 -8.53 -4.67 17.58
N ALA A 19 -8.63 -3.34 17.41
CA ALA A 19 -7.57 -2.53 16.84
C ALA A 19 -6.29 -2.55 17.68
N ASN A 20 -6.44 -2.40 19.01
CA ASN A 20 -5.32 -2.47 19.96
C ASN A 20 -4.68 -3.86 19.99
N TYR A 21 -5.47 -4.93 19.90
CA TYR A 21 -4.96 -6.29 19.78
C TYR A 21 -4.18 -6.49 18.49
N GLY A 22 -4.68 -5.99 17.36
CA GLY A 22 -4.00 -6.03 16.07
C GLY A 22 -2.66 -5.29 16.06
N ILE A 23 -2.63 -4.06 16.63
CA ILE A 23 -1.40 -3.26 16.76
C ILE A 23 -0.38 -3.96 17.67
N ASN A 24 -0.83 -4.53 18.79
CA ASN A 24 0.04 -5.25 19.72
C ASN A 24 0.56 -6.57 19.13
N ALA A 25 -0.24 -7.27 18.33
CA ALA A 25 0.17 -8.47 17.62
C ALA A 25 1.22 -8.17 16.54
N ALA A 26 0.99 -7.11 15.75
CA ALA A 26 1.96 -6.64 14.76
C ALA A 26 3.27 -6.19 15.42
N GLY A 27 3.20 -5.46 16.54
CA GLY A 27 4.37 -5.03 17.31
C GLY A 27 5.16 -6.20 17.92
N ARG A 28 4.50 -7.31 18.29
CA ARG A 28 5.16 -8.55 18.72
C ARG A 28 5.86 -9.24 17.57
N ALA A 29 5.18 -9.42 16.43
CA ALA A 29 5.75 -10.06 15.27
C ALA A 29 7.00 -9.32 14.73
N VAL A 30 7.00 -7.98 14.74
CA VAL A 30 8.16 -7.18 14.37
C VAL A 30 9.32 -7.37 15.37
N ARG A 31 9.03 -7.40 16.67
CA ARG A 31 10.06 -7.64 17.71
C ARG A 31 10.65 -9.04 17.63
N GLU A 32 9.81 -10.05 17.44
CA GLU A 32 10.25 -11.45 17.27
C GLU A 32 11.07 -11.62 15.99
N GLY A 33 10.64 -11.01 14.87
CA GLY A 33 11.41 -11.00 13.63
C GLY A 33 12.78 -10.33 13.79
N ARG A 34 12.87 -9.21 14.52
CA ARG A 34 14.12 -8.53 14.82
C ARG A 34 15.04 -9.36 15.72
N GLN A 35 14.48 -10.01 16.74
CA GLN A 35 15.24 -10.91 17.63
C GLN A 35 15.72 -12.16 16.90
N ALA A 36 14.90 -12.76 16.03
CA ALA A 36 15.30 -13.88 15.20
C ALA A 36 16.47 -13.51 14.27
N CYS A 37 16.41 -12.32 13.66
CA CYS A 37 17.47 -11.80 12.80
C CYS A 37 18.76 -11.53 13.58
N GLN A 38 18.66 -10.97 14.80
CA GLN A 38 19.82 -10.77 15.70
C GLN A 38 20.43 -12.10 16.14
N ARG A 39 19.62 -13.08 16.52
CA ARG A 39 20.12 -14.42 16.90
C ARG A 39 20.80 -15.13 15.73
N GLN A 40 20.33 -14.96 14.50
CA GLN A 40 21.00 -15.47 13.31
C GLN A 40 22.31 -14.74 13.05
N ALA A 41 22.34 -13.42 13.19
CA ALA A 41 23.57 -12.63 13.06
C ALA A 41 24.62 -13.01 14.14
N GLU A 42 24.20 -13.19 15.40
CA GLU A 42 25.08 -13.63 16.48
C GLU A 42 25.60 -15.07 16.28
N LYS A 43 24.73 -15.99 15.79
CA LYS A 43 25.18 -17.34 15.43
C LYS A 43 26.18 -17.32 14.28
N ALA A 44 25.95 -16.47 13.27
CA ALA A 44 26.89 -16.28 12.17
C ALA A 44 28.21 -15.66 12.64
N ALA A 45 28.16 -14.68 13.55
CA ALA A 45 29.36 -14.07 14.15
C ALA A 45 30.16 -15.09 14.99
N ARG A 46 29.48 -15.87 15.84
CA ARG A 46 30.14 -16.94 16.63
C ARG A 46 30.70 -18.06 15.77
N ALA A 47 30.06 -18.40 14.65
CA ALA A 47 30.58 -19.34 13.68
C ALA A 47 31.83 -18.80 12.94
N ALA A 48 31.93 -17.47 12.82
CA ALA A 48 33.08 -16.80 12.22
C ALA A 48 34.28 -16.71 13.17
N ASP A 49 34.06 -16.59 14.51
CA ASP A 49 35.10 -16.51 15.53
C ASP A 49 35.65 -17.91 15.97
N GLY A 50 34.88 -18.97 15.76
CA GLY A 50 35.28 -20.33 16.05
C GLY A 50 36.08 -20.96 14.92
N SER A 51 37.41 -20.88 14.97
CA SER A 51 38.39 -21.56 14.10
C SER A 51 37.97 -21.57 12.62
N GLY A 52 38.18 -20.45 11.98
CA GLY A 52 37.85 -20.28 10.56
C GLY A 52 38.61 -21.26 9.69
N SER A 53 37.99 -22.41 9.46
CA SER A 53 38.44 -23.33 8.42
C SER A 53 38.35 -22.59 7.08
N ALA A 54 39.34 -22.77 6.25
CA ALA A 54 39.44 -22.11 4.91
C ALA A 54 38.19 -22.29 4.08
N TRP A 55 37.38 -23.34 4.31
CA TRP A 55 36.11 -23.60 3.64
C TRP A 55 35.03 -22.58 4.02
N ALA A 56 34.96 -22.11 5.27
CA ALA A 56 33.98 -21.09 5.65
C ALA A 56 34.28 -19.76 4.98
N ARG A 57 35.55 -19.38 4.83
CA ARG A 57 35.96 -18.21 4.04
C ARG A 57 35.66 -18.36 2.56
N GLN A 58 35.75 -19.56 1.98
CA GLN A 58 35.37 -19.84 0.61
C GLN A 58 33.85 -19.81 0.37
N PHE A 59 33.06 -20.26 1.38
CA PHE A 59 31.60 -20.21 1.31
C PHE A 59 31.03 -18.77 1.49
N PHE A 60 31.71 -17.93 2.27
CA PHE A 60 31.37 -16.51 2.43
C PHE A 60 32.11 -15.59 1.45
N ALA A 61 33.06 -16.15 0.69
CA ALA A 61 33.75 -15.44 -0.37
C ALA A 61 32.83 -15.22 -1.57
N ARG A 62 32.33 -14.00 -1.67
CA ARG A 62 31.55 -13.46 -2.77
C ARG A 62 30.30 -14.29 -3.09
N LYS A 63 29.18 -13.85 -2.52
CA LYS A 63 27.88 -14.12 -3.15
C LYS A 63 28.05 -13.77 -4.62
N PRO A 64 27.83 -14.71 -5.57
CA PRO A 64 27.92 -14.39 -6.99
C PRO A 64 27.05 -13.16 -7.26
N GLU A 65 27.55 -12.24 -8.05
CA GLU A 65 26.77 -11.05 -8.40
C GLU A 65 25.45 -11.54 -9.00
N PRO A 66 24.32 -11.05 -8.49
CA PRO A 66 23.03 -11.55 -8.95
C PRO A 66 22.89 -11.26 -10.44
N THR A 67 22.46 -12.26 -11.17
CA THR A 67 22.22 -12.14 -12.61
C THR A 67 21.20 -11.01 -12.88
N PRO A 68 21.23 -10.38 -14.07
CA PRO A 68 20.23 -9.35 -14.42
C PRO A 68 18.80 -9.84 -14.23
N VAL A 69 18.53 -11.11 -14.50
CA VAL A 69 17.22 -11.76 -14.34
C VAL A 69 16.84 -11.88 -12.85
N GLU A 70 17.78 -12.31 -12.01
CA GLU A 70 17.55 -12.37 -10.55
C GLU A 70 17.27 -11.00 -9.96
N ASN A 71 17.93 -9.95 -10.44
CA ASN A 71 17.69 -8.57 -10.04
C ASN A 71 16.26 -8.12 -10.37
N ILE A 72 15.78 -8.45 -11.58
CA ILE A 72 14.40 -8.17 -11.99
C ILE A 72 13.42 -8.93 -11.10
N ARG A 73 13.65 -10.22 -10.85
CA ARG A 73 12.81 -11.07 -10.00
C ARG A 73 12.76 -10.58 -8.54
N ALA A 74 13.91 -10.17 -7.99
CA ALA A 74 13.98 -9.56 -6.67
C ALA A 74 13.19 -8.23 -6.58
N SER A 75 13.31 -7.38 -7.59
CA SER A 75 12.55 -6.13 -7.71
C SER A 75 11.05 -6.40 -7.86
N ALA A 76 10.65 -7.38 -8.67
CA ALA A 76 9.27 -7.82 -8.84
C ALA A 76 8.65 -8.28 -7.52
N LYS A 77 9.34 -9.16 -6.78
CA LYS A 77 8.91 -9.66 -5.47
C LYS A 77 8.79 -8.55 -4.45
N LYS A 78 9.77 -7.65 -4.37
CA LYS A 78 9.73 -6.49 -3.46
C LYS A 78 8.51 -5.60 -3.75
N ARG A 79 8.21 -5.34 -5.04
CA ARG A 79 7.06 -4.52 -5.45
C ARG A 79 5.73 -5.21 -5.19
N HIS A 80 5.66 -6.50 -5.48
CA HIS A 80 4.47 -7.30 -5.19
C HIS A 80 4.14 -7.29 -3.70
N ASN A 81 5.10 -7.60 -2.84
CA ASN A 81 4.91 -7.64 -1.40
C ASN A 81 4.54 -6.26 -0.82
N ALA A 82 5.23 -5.19 -1.28
CA ALA A 82 4.87 -3.82 -0.89
C ALA A 82 3.45 -3.43 -1.36
N GLY A 83 3.04 -3.90 -2.54
CA GLY A 83 1.69 -3.70 -3.06
C GLY A 83 0.63 -4.41 -2.23
N VAL A 84 0.87 -5.67 -1.84
CA VAL A 84 -0.03 -6.44 -0.98
C VAL A 84 -0.17 -5.79 0.40
N ALA A 85 0.94 -5.35 1.00
CA ALA A 85 0.91 -4.68 2.30
C ALA A 85 0.10 -3.38 2.26
N LEU A 86 0.33 -2.52 1.25
CA LEU A 86 -0.43 -1.28 1.07
C LEU A 86 -1.92 -1.53 0.81
N LEU A 87 -2.24 -2.57 0.04
CA LEU A 87 -3.62 -2.94 -0.25
C LEU A 87 -4.33 -3.42 1.02
N ALA A 88 -3.70 -4.29 1.80
CA ALA A 88 -4.26 -4.79 3.04
C ALA A 88 -4.52 -3.64 4.04
N VAL A 89 -3.51 -2.79 4.29
CA VAL A 89 -3.64 -1.63 5.17
C VAL A 89 -4.71 -0.67 4.64
N GLY A 90 -4.68 -0.35 3.34
CA GLY A 90 -5.62 0.57 2.72
C GLY A 90 -7.07 0.10 2.84
N ILE A 91 -7.36 -1.18 2.57
CA ILE A 91 -8.72 -1.74 2.70
C ILE A 91 -9.18 -1.71 4.16
N THR A 92 -8.34 -2.19 5.10
CA THR A 92 -8.71 -2.25 6.51
C THR A 92 -9.11 -0.88 7.04
N PHE A 93 -8.28 0.14 6.81
CA PHE A 93 -8.59 1.48 7.29
C PHE A 93 -9.73 2.15 6.52
N ALA A 94 -9.84 1.94 5.19
CA ALA A 94 -10.97 2.45 4.42
C ALA A 94 -12.31 1.91 4.92
N VAL A 95 -12.38 0.64 5.32
CA VAL A 95 -13.59 0.05 5.89
C VAL A 95 -13.89 0.66 7.26
N ILE A 96 -12.91 0.74 8.16
CA ILE A 96 -13.10 1.29 9.52
C ILE A 96 -13.59 2.74 9.44
N PHE A 97 -12.89 3.59 8.72
CA PHE A 97 -13.25 5.02 8.62
C PHE A 97 -14.49 5.24 7.78
N GLY A 98 -14.76 4.40 6.78
CA GLY A 98 -15.98 4.44 5.98
C GLY A 98 -17.23 4.16 6.84
N ILE A 99 -17.19 3.14 7.68
CA ILE A 99 -18.28 2.84 8.63
C ILE A 99 -18.45 4.00 9.60
N SER A 100 -17.35 4.57 10.12
CA SER A 100 -17.40 5.71 11.05
C SER A 100 -18.03 6.95 10.39
N ALA A 101 -17.69 7.23 9.13
CA ALA A 101 -18.30 8.34 8.38
C ALA A 101 -19.82 8.14 8.21
N ILE A 102 -20.25 6.94 7.79
CA ILE A 102 -21.66 6.60 7.63
C ILE A 102 -22.41 6.75 8.97
N SER A 103 -21.80 6.29 10.07
CA SER A 103 -22.39 6.41 11.40
C SER A 103 -22.56 7.88 11.82
N CYS A 104 -21.57 8.74 11.56
CA CYS A 104 -21.68 10.17 11.85
C CYS A 104 -22.79 10.84 11.04
N PHE A 105 -22.86 10.61 9.74
CA PHE A 105 -23.91 11.18 8.90
C PHE A 105 -25.30 10.62 9.24
N GLY A 106 -25.39 9.32 9.56
CA GLY A 106 -26.63 8.69 10.03
C GLY A 106 -27.13 9.30 11.34
N ALA A 107 -26.23 9.51 12.32
CA ALA A 107 -26.56 10.19 13.56
C ALA A 107 -27.03 11.64 13.29
N ALA A 108 -26.32 12.40 12.47
CA ALA A 108 -26.71 13.76 12.10
C ALA A 108 -28.12 13.80 11.48
N ALA A 109 -28.45 12.83 10.60
CA ALA A 109 -29.77 12.74 9.98
C ALA A 109 -30.89 12.39 10.99
N MET A 110 -30.59 11.60 12.01
CA MET A 110 -31.56 11.25 13.06
C MET A 110 -31.85 12.41 14.02
N PHE A 111 -30.85 13.26 14.26
CA PHE A 111 -31.03 14.40 15.18
C PHE A 111 -31.59 15.66 14.50
N ALA A 112 -31.54 15.74 13.15
CA ALA A 112 -32.06 16.87 12.39
C ALA A 112 -33.58 17.18 12.67
N PRO A 113 -34.48 16.18 12.80
CA PRO A 113 -35.87 16.45 13.08
C PRO A 113 -36.18 16.98 14.50
N SER A 114 -35.29 16.75 15.48
CA SER A 114 -35.50 17.14 16.86
C SER A 114 -35.37 18.67 17.07
N THR A 115 -34.67 19.36 16.21
CA THR A 115 -34.57 20.83 16.23
C THR A 115 -35.87 21.50 15.78
N LEU A 116 -36.66 20.86 14.90
CA LEU A 116 -37.95 21.38 14.45
C LEU A 116 -39.05 21.25 15.51
N LEU A 117 -38.91 20.27 16.43
CA LEU A 117 -39.85 20.16 17.58
C LEU A 117 -39.52 21.15 18.68
N GLY A 118 -38.27 21.57 18.85
CA GLY A 118 -37.83 22.59 19.80
C GLY A 118 -38.49 23.95 19.54
N ASP A 119 -38.54 24.37 18.28
CA ASP A 119 -39.15 25.61 17.85
C ASP A 119 -40.66 25.69 18.16
N ALA A 120 -41.37 24.57 18.11
CA ALA A 120 -42.81 24.53 18.41
C ALA A 120 -43.14 24.66 19.91
N VAL A 121 -42.21 24.23 20.76
CA VAL A 121 -42.42 24.27 22.26
C VAL A 121 -41.97 25.61 22.83
N ALA A 122 -41.03 26.31 22.19
CA ALA A 122 -40.49 27.58 22.69
C ALA A 122 -41.47 28.78 22.63
N THR A 123 -42.56 28.67 21.85
CA THR A 123 -43.50 29.77 21.62
C THR A 123 -44.52 29.97 22.75
N GLU A 124 -44.73 29.02 23.69
CA GLU A 124 -45.77 29.09 24.72
C GLU A 124 -45.27 28.92 26.18
N GLY A 125 -43.94 28.90 26.41
CA GLY A 125 -43.35 28.58 27.71
C GLY A 125 -42.92 29.77 28.55
N ASP A 126 -42.90 29.57 29.89
CA ASP A 126 -42.36 30.50 30.88
C ASP A 126 -40.86 30.78 30.63
N VAL A 127 -40.33 31.90 31.12
CA VAL A 127 -38.93 32.35 30.93
C VAL A 127 -37.90 31.25 31.22
N ILE A 128 -38.15 30.44 32.25
CA ILE A 128 -37.28 29.30 32.62
C ILE A 128 -37.27 28.25 31.52
N THR A 129 -38.43 27.94 30.96
CA THR A 129 -38.54 26.97 29.85
C THR A 129 -37.83 27.49 28.61
N GLN A 130 -37.93 28.79 28.31
CA GLN A 130 -37.23 29.43 27.16
C GLN A 130 -35.71 29.38 27.32
N VAL A 131 -35.18 29.60 28.53
CA VAL A 131 -33.75 29.51 28.82
C VAL A 131 -33.24 28.06 28.68
N PHE A 132 -34.03 27.09 29.15
CA PHE A 132 -33.66 25.66 28.99
C PHE A 132 -33.71 25.20 27.52
N VAL A 133 -34.69 25.63 26.75
CA VAL A 133 -34.82 25.34 25.31
C VAL A 133 -33.70 26.00 24.56
N ALA A 134 -33.41 27.28 24.75
CA ALA A 134 -32.32 28.00 24.12
C ALA A 134 -30.93 27.38 24.43
N GLY A 135 -30.73 26.96 25.71
CA GLY A 135 -29.52 26.23 26.09
C GLY A 135 -29.40 24.87 25.45
N GLY A 136 -30.51 24.13 25.32
CA GLY A 136 -30.59 22.85 24.62
C GLY A 136 -30.32 22.98 23.14
N GLU A 137 -30.85 24.02 22.47
CA GLU A 137 -30.59 24.32 21.05
C GLU A 137 -29.15 24.69 20.80
N ALA A 138 -28.53 25.50 21.66
CA ALA A 138 -27.12 25.86 21.51
C ALA A 138 -26.19 24.63 21.65
N ILE A 139 -26.46 23.76 22.62
CA ILE A 139 -25.71 22.49 22.78
C ILE A 139 -26.00 21.56 21.63
N GLY A 140 -27.26 21.45 21.16
CA GLY A 140 -27.66 20.63 20.05
C GLY A 140 -27.01 21.07 18.72
N SER A 141 -26.98 22.38 18.46
CA SER A 141 -26.33 22.93 17.24
C SER A 141 -24.82 22.74 17.26
N PHE A 142 -24.17 22.90 18.41
CA PHE A 142 -22.75 22.63 18.55
C PHE A 142 -22.42 21.13 18.36
N ALA A 143 -23.20 20.23 18.95
CA ALA A 143 -23.04 18.79 18.80
C ALA A 143 -23.28 18.36 17.35
N MET A 144 -24.30 18.92 16.70
CA MET A 144 -24.58 18.68 15.30
C MET A 144 -23.41 19.12 14.40
N GLY A 145 -22.88 20.32 14.64
CA GLY A 145 -21.70 20.83 13.93
C GLY A 145 -20.48 19.92 14.11
N ALA A 146 -20.23 19.45 15.33
CA ALA A 146 -19.13 18.53 15.61
C ALA A 146 -19.28 17.17 14.88
N ILE A 147 -20.51 16.62 14.84
CA ILE A 147 -20.82 15.37 14.13
C ILE A 147 -20.60 15.54 12.61
N TRP A 148 -21.06 16.64 12.03
CA TRP A 148 -20.86 16.96 10.62
C TRP A 148 -19.38 17.09 10.27
N VAL A 149 -18.63 17.86 11.05
CA VAL A 149 -17.17 18.02 10.84
C VAL A 149 -16.47 16.67 10.94
N SER A 150 -16.81 15.85 11.95
CA SER A 150 -16.24 14.50 12.11
C SER A 150 -16.55 13.61 10.91
N GLY A 151 -17.77 13.65 10.38
CA GLY A 151 -18.18 12.93 9.19
C GLY A 151 -17.31 13.27 7.97
N TRP A 152 -17.06 14.56 7.74
CA TRP A 152 -16.20 15.02 6.66
C TRP A 152 -14.73 14.62 6.85
N VAL A 153 -14.21 14.69 8.07
CA VAL A 153 -12.86 14.25 8.40
C VAL A 153 -12.70 12.76 8.11
N PHE A 154 -13.64 11.92 8.56
CA PHE A 154 -13.60 10.48 8.27
C PHE A 154 -13.73 10.17 6.77
N THR A 155 -14.53 10.94 6.05
CA THR A 155 -14.65 10.80 4.59
C THR A 155 -13.32 11.11 3.90
N ALA A 156 -12.64 12.18 4.29
CA ALA A 156 -11.33 12.55 3.74
C ALA A 156 -10.28 11.48 4.03
N ILE A 157 -10.26 10.94 5.25
CA ILE A 157 -9.38 9.83 5.65
C ILE A 157 -9.68 8.57 4.83
N THR A 158 -10.97 8.24 4.64
CA THR A 158 -11.41 7.09 3.82
C THR A 158 -10.93 7.25 2.38
N ALA A 159 -11.04 8.44 1.79
CA ALA A 159 -10.55 8.72 0.45
C ALA A 159 -9.03 8.55 0.33
N LEU A 160 -8.26 8.98 1.35
CA LEU A 160 -6.81 8.79 1.42
C LEU A 160 -6.45 7.30 1.41
N PHE A 161 -7.11 6.49 2.23
CA PHE A 161 -6.86 5.04 2.27
C PHE A 161 -7.35 4.33 1.01
N GLY A 162 -8.44 4.80 0.40
CA GLY A 162 -8.87 4.35 -0.93
C GLY A 162 -7.80 4.60 -2.01
N TRP A 163 -7.16 5.77 -1.99
CA TRP A 163 -6.04 6.06 -2.87
C TRP A 163 -4.82 5.17 -2.58
N MET A 164 -4.49 4.91 -1.32
CA MET A 164 -3.44 3.95 -0.94
C MET A 164 -3.72 2.54 -1.46
N THR A 165 -4.97 2.09 -1.39
CA THR A 165 -5.42 0.80 -1.93
C THR A 165 -5.19 0.73 -3.45
N ALA A 166 -5.57 1.78 -4.19
CA ALA A 166 -5.34 1.87 -5.62
C ALA A 166 -3.84 1.88 -5.98
N ALA A 167 -3.02 2.60 -5.20
CA ALA A 167 -1.57 2.61 -5.35
C ALA A 167 -0.96 1.22 -5.05
N GLY A 168 -1.46 0.51 -4.04
CA GLY A 168 -1.07 -0.87 -3.72
C GLY A 168 -1.38 -1.83 -4.87
N ALA A 169 -2.59 -1.78 -5.41
CA ALA A 169 -3.00 -2.60 -6.54
C ALA A 169 -2.15 -2.33 -7.80
N SER A 170 -1.81 -1.08 -8.07
CA SER A 170 -0.94 -0.71 -9.20
C SER A 170 0.47 -1.29 -9.06
N ARG A 171 1.05 -1.25 -7.85
CA ARG A 171 2.37 -1.84 -7.56
C ARG A 171 2.37 -3.36 -7.68
N MET A 172 1.31 -4.01 -7.22
CA MET A 172 1.15 -5.46 -7.34
C MET A 172 1.07 -5.89 -8.82
N ARG A 173 0.32 -5.15 -9.65
CA ARG A 173 0.25 -5.40 -11.11
C ARG A 173 1.60 -5.18 -11.78
N ALA A 174 2.34 -4.15 -11.39
CA ALA A 174 3.69 -3.90 -11.91
C ALA A 174 4.65 -5.03 -11.51
N GLY A 175 4.61 -5.51 -10.27
CA GLY A 175 5.39 -6.65 -9.81
C GLY A 175 5.13 -7.92 -10.62
N LYS A 176 3.85 -8.24 -10.90
CA LYS A 176 3.50 -9.37 -11.76
C LYS A 176 4.08 -9.25 -13.17
N LYS A 177 4.01 -8.05 -13.79
CA LYS A 177 4.58 -7.83 -15.12
C LYS A 177 6.10 -7.94 -15.14
N LEU A 178 6.77 -7.40 -14.12
CA LEU A 178 8.23 -7.53 -14.00
C LEU A 178 8.65 -9.00 -13.84
N ASN A 179 7.86 -9.81 -13.14
CA ASN A 179 8.14 -11.24 -13.05
C ASN A 179 8.00 -11.94 -14.40
N LEU A 180 6.95 -11.63 -15.18
CA LEU A 180 6.80 -12.15 -16.54
C LEU A 180 7.97 -11.74 -17.44
N TYR A 181 8.50 -10.52 -17.29
CA TYR A 181 9.69 -10.09 -18.04
C TYR A 181 10.96 -10.86 -17.62
N ALA A 182 11.08 -11.20 -16.32
CA ALA A 182 12.17 -12.02 -15.83
C ALA A 182 12.08 -13.45 -16.38
N ASP A 183 10.90 -14.04 -16.39
CA ASP A 183 10.66 -15.39 -16.90
C ASP A 183 10.98 -15.45 -18.41
N MET A 184 10.57 -14.43 -19.16
CA MET A 184 10.91 -14.33 -20.58
C MET A 184 12.43 -14.16 -20.83
N ALA A 185 13.09 -13.35 -19.97
CA ALA A 185 14.54 -13.17 -20.09
C ALA A 185 15.33 -14.44 -19.73
N GLU A 186 14.75 -15.34 -18.94
CA GLU A 186 15.32 -16.66 -18.65
C GLU A 186 15.13 -17.65 -19.81
N GLU A 187 13.98 -17.57 -20.49
CA GLU A 187 13.64 -18.47 -21.62
C GLU A 187 14.37 -18.08 -22.91
N PHE A 188 14.56 -16.79 -23.14
CA PHE A 188 15.20 -16.25 -24.33
C PHE A 188 16.59 -15.71 -24.01
N ASP A 189 17.49 -15.74 -25.01
CA ASP A 189 18.83 -15.18 -24.90
C ASP A 189 18.76 -13.64 -24.78
N TYR A 190 18.73 -13.15 -23.54
CA TYR A 190 18.60 -11.72 -23.25
C TYR A 190 19.78 -10.89 -23.74
N GLN A 191 20.94 -11.51 -24.08
CA GLN A 191 22.10 -10.81 -24.63
C GLN A 191 21.80 -10.25 -26.03
N LYS A 192 20.93 -10.92 -26.79
CA LYS A 192 20.47 -10.44 -28.11
C LYS A 192 19.42 -9.34 -28.05
N GLY A 193 18.99 -8.99 -26.85
CA GLY A 193 17.89 -8.05 -26.59
C GLY A 193 16.51 -8.68 -26.75
N LEU A 194 15.63 -8.36 -25.83
CA LEU A 194 14.24 -8.84 -25.83
C LEU A 194 13.39 -7.96 -26.74
N SER A 195 12.65 -8.57 -27.67
CA SER A 195 11.76 -7.83 -28.58
C SER A 195 10.60 -7.17 -27.81
N LEU A 196 10.33 -5.91 -28.12
CA LEU A 196 9.18 -5.18 -27.54
C LEU A 196 7.85 -5.80 -27.94
N GLU A 197 7.76 -6.40 -29.11
CA GLU A 197 6.56 -7.09 -29.57
C GLU A 197 6.25 -8.30 -28.69
N MET A 198 7.24 -9.18 -28.46
CA MET A 198 7.09 -10.31 -27.56
C MET A 198 6.73 -9.89 -26.14
N LEU A 199 7.33 -8.81 -25.63
CA LEU A 199 6.99 -8.27 -24.30
C LEU A 199 5.57 -7.71 -24.25
N ALA A 200 5.09 -7.15 -25.33
CA ALA A 200 3.72 -6.63 -25.44
C ALA A 200 2.70 -7.78 -25.47
N ASP A 201 2.96 -8.83 -26.25
CA ASP A 201 2.12 -10.01 -26.37
C ASP A 201 2.04 -10.77 -25.05
N LEU A 202 3.16 -11.00 -24.40
CA LEU A 202 3.23 -11.65 -23.08
C LEU A 202 2.39 -10.94 -22.02
N THR A 203 2.33 -9.62 -22.09
CA THR A 203 1.54 -8.80 -21.14
C THR A 203 0.13 -8.48 -21.64
N HIS A 204 -0.28 -9.05 -22.79
CA HIS A 204 -1.55 -8.77 -23.46
C HIS A 204 -1.83 -7.27 -23.61
N GLN A 205 -0.82 -6.50 -24.02
CA GLN A 205 -0.90 -5.05 -24.17
C GLN A 205 -0.56 -4.63 -25.60
N LYS A 206 -1.13 -3.51 -26.02
CA LYS A 206 -0.68 -2.86 -27.25
C LYS A 206 0.79 -2.41 -27.07
N LYS A 207 1.63 -2.58 -28.09
CA LYS A 207 3.06 -2.24 -28.12
C LYS A 207 3.38 -0.87 -27.52
N GLN A 208 2.62 0.16 -27.90
CA GLN A 208 2.78 1.52 -27.34
C GLN A 208 2.55 1.60 -25.82
N LYS A 209 1.59 0.82 -25.30
CA LYS A 209 1.34 0.76 -23.85
C LYS A 209 2.47 0.01 -23.12
N ALA A 210 2.98 -1.07 -23.70
CA ALA A 210 4.12 -1.81 -23.16
C ALA A 210 5.37 -0.92 -23.12
N LEU A 211 5.67 -0.20 -24.21
CA LEU A 211 6.77 0.77 -24.30
C LEU A 211 6.66 1.86 -23.23
N LYS A 212 5.49 2.47 -23.08
CA LYS A 212 5.24 3.49 -22.04
C LYS A 212 5.42 2.93 -20.62
N ALA A 213 4.98 1.71 -20.38
CA ALA A 213 5.14 1.03 -19.10
C ALA A 213 6.62 0.73 -18.80
N LEU A 214 7.37 0.21 -19.78
CA LEU A 214 8.79 -0.08 -19.65
C LEU A 214 9.61 1.19 -19.37
N ARG A 215 9.39 2.27 -20.13
CA ARG A 215 10.00 3.58 -19.83
C ARG A 215 9.70 4.03 -18.39
N GLY A 216 8.44 3.87 -17.94
CA GLY A 216 8.06 4.20 -16.58
C GLY A 216 8.75 3.32 -15.53
N TYR A 217 9.00 2.05 -15.81
CA TYR A 217 9.71 1.15 -14.89
C TYR A 217 11.21 1.46 -14.84
N ILE A 218 11.82 1.77 -15.97
CA ILE A 218 13.23 2.19 -16.05
C ILE A 218 13.42 3.52 -15.32
N HIS A 219 12.61 4.52 -15.63
CA HIS A 219 12.69 5.85 -14.99
C HIS A 219 12.50 5.80 -13.46
N LYS A 220 11.64 4.90 -12.98
CA LYS A 220 11.41 4.71 -11.54
C LYS A 220 12.47 3.81 -10.87
N GLY A 221 13.47 3.34 -11.60
CA GLY A 221 14.46 2.40 -11.10
C GLY A 221 13.88 1.03 -10.69
N TRP A 222 12.75 0.64 -11.29
CA TRP A 222 12.13 -0.66 -11.03
C TRP A 222 12.70 -1.77 -11.90
N LEU A 223 13.19 -1.38 -13.07
CA LEU A 223 13.82 -2.23 -14.05
C LEU A 223 15.16 -1.61 -14.45
N SER A 224 16.26 -2.31 -14.19
CA SER A 224 17.58 -1.94 -14.67
C SER A 224 17.76 -2.50 -16.08
N ALA A 225 17.42 -1.71 -17.09
CA ALA A 225 17.47 -2.12 -18.48
C ALA A 225 17.65 -0.90 -19.37
N TRP A 226 18.11 -1.16 -20.60
CA TRP A 226 18.32 -0.16 -21.64
C TRP A 226 17.35 -0.43 -22.80
N LEU A 227 16.60 0.59 -23.16
CA LEU A 227 15.61 0.50 -24.22
C LEU A 227 16.16 1.09 -25.51
N ASP A 228 16.28 0.27 -26.55
CA ASP A 228 16.54 0.73 -27.91
C ASP A 228 15.21 0.89 -28.64
N GLU A 229 14.82 2.15 -28.84
CA GLU A 229 13.53 2.47 -29.50
C GLU A 229 13.58 2.28 -31.01
N LYS A 230 14.77 2.32 -31.61
CA LYS A 230 14.92 2.15 -33.06
C LYS A 230 14.80 0.68 -33.47
N ASP A 231 15.46 -0.20 -32.71
CA ASP A 231 15.42 -1.65 -32.97
C ASP A 231 14.29 -2.32 -32.16
N GLU A 232 13.54 -1.53 -31.36
CA GLU A 232 12.44 -2.02 -30.54
C GLU A 232 12.84 -3.18 -29.63
N LYS A 233 14.03 -3.06 -29.02
CA LYS A 233 14.63 -4.07 -28.17
C LYS A 233 14.93 -3.55 -26.78
N LEU A 234 14.83 -4.42 -25.79
CA LEU A 234 15.16 -4.18 -24.40
C LEU A 234 16.42 -5.00 -24.04
N TYR A 235 17.47 -4.34 -23.59
CA TYR A 235 18.71 -4.94 -23.13
C TYR A 235 18.80 -4.88 -21.62
N LEU A 236 19.22 -5.99 -20.98
CA LEU A 236 19.32 -6.07 -19.53
C LEU A 236 20.69 -5.64 -18.98
N THR A 237 21.71 -5.60 -19.85
CA THR A 237 23.04 -5.12 -19.48
C THR A 237 23.46 -3.92 -20.32
N ALA A 238 24.30 -3.06 -19.75
CA ALA A 238 24.86 -1.91 -20.48
C ALA A 238 25.83 -2.36 -21.58
N GLU A 239 26.48 -3.49 -21.37
CA GLU A 239 27.46 -4.06 -22.30
C GLU A 239 26.77 -4.55 -23.57
N ASP A 240 25.70 -5.33 -23.45
CA ASP A 240 24.92 -5.83 -24.57
C ASP A 240 24.31 -4.68 -25.39
N TYR A 241 23.82 -3.64 -24.69
CA TYR A 241 23.29 -2.44 -25.33
C TYR A 241 24.36 -1.71 -26.14
N ARG A 242 25.58 -1.54 -25.59
CA ARG A 242 26.70 -0.88 -26.28
C ARG A 242 27.18 -1.72 -27.49
N ALA A 243 27.32 -3.04 -27.32
CA ALA A 243 27.70 -3.95 -28.38
C ALA A 243 26.71 -3.87 -29.55
N ALA A 244 25.39 -3.82 -29.26
CA ALA A 244 24.39 -3.66 -30.32
C ALA A 244 24.49 -2.30 -31.03
N GLN A 245 24.79 -1.22 -30.31
CA GLN A 245 24.98 0.11 -30.87
C GLN A 245 26.25 0.18 -31.76
N GLU A 246 27.32 -0.49 -31.37
CA GLU A 246 28.58 -0.57 -32.15
C GLU A 246 28.37 -1.39 -33.42
N ALA A 247 27.72 -2.53 -33.31
CA ALA A 247 27.37 -3.36 -34.46
C ALA A 247 26.56 -2.60 -35.53
N ARG A 248 25.62 -1.74 -35.06
CA ARG A 248 24.83 -0.88 -35.95
C ARG A 248 25.64 0.19 -36.65
N LYS A 249 26.69 0.73 -36.00
CA LYS A 249 27.56 1.74 -36.63
C LYS A 249 28.50 1.15 -37.67
N ALA A 250 28.76 -0.16 -37.55
CA ALA A 250 29.63 -0.88 -38.45
C ALA A 250 28.89 -1.45 -39.69
N ALA A 251 27.57 -1.54 -39.67
CA ALA A 251 26.72 -1.96 -40.77
C ALA A 251 26.26 -0.78 -41.63
#